data_8cb8e8ab52504892672ba4c553d4d45f
#
_entry.id   8cb8e8ab52504892672ba4c553d4d45f
#
_cell.length_a   1.000
_cell.length_b   1.000
_cell.length_c   1.000
_cell.angle_alpha   90.00
_cell.angle_beta   90.00
_cell.angle_gamma   90.00
#
_symmetry.space_group_name_H-M   'P 1'
#
loop_
_entity.id
_entity.type
_entity.pdbx_description
1 polymer ?
#
loop_
_entity_poly.entity_id
_entity_poly.type
_entity_poly.pdbx_seq_one_letter_code
_entity_poly.pdbx_strand_id
1 'polypeptide(L)'
;MGKVILHSQYNHFPGHSTNDQEEATMELWNDGKIWEYIQHGYSKGSALLIEPRCLQNMTYELVEKEYQRFDNIFTHDTQLLTTLPNAHQILYWNEYEIHNEPKTKDISMICGNKSMCNIHNLRQIIAERIHDDVDILGTWNGGRFCTKQEAYAPYRFAIVIENYIDDYWFTEKLLNAFSNRTIPIYFGARKIHKYFNIDGIIQLNNLWDVFEVVNDIKYQNPEAVYYKMHGPMEDNFQRVQKYINFEDWFFKTYGGDI
;
A
#
# COMPACT_ATOMS: atom_id res chain seq x y z
N MET A 1 -8.79 -25.48 -8.29
CA MET A 1 -8.31 -24.23 -7.68
C MET A 1 -9.54 -23.36 -7.52
N GLY A 2 -9.84 -22.87 -6.31
CA GLY A 2 -11.02 -22.05 -6.10
C GLY A 2 -10.95 -20.75 -6.92
N LYS A 3 -12.09 -20.18 -7.26
CA LYS A 3 -12.22 -18.95 -8.04
C LYS A 3 -12.82 -17.85 -7.16
N VAL A 4 -12.21 -16.66 -7.16
CA VAL A 4 -12.76 -15.47 -6.51
C VAL A 4 -13.51 -14.63 -7.53
N ILE A 5 -14.76 -14.28 -7.24
CA ILE A 5 -15.46 -13.20 -7.94
C ILE A 5 -15.26 -11.93 -7.16
N LEU A 6 -14.66 -10.92 -7.79
CA LEU A 6 -14.42 -9.62 -7.17
C LEU A 6 -15.37 -8.56 -7.74
N HIS A 7 -16.28 -8.07 -6.93
CA HIS A 7 -17.10 -6.90 -7.21
C HIS A 7 -16.37 -5.65 -6.78
N SER A 8 -15.74 -4.92 -7.72
CA SER A 8 -15.00 -3.69 -7.46
C SER A 8 -15.45 -2.55 -8.35
N GLN A 9 -15.40 -1.34 -7.82
CA GLN A 9 -15.59 -0.10 -8.59
C GLN A 9 -14.27 0.40 -9.21
N TYR A 10 -13.15 -0.19 -8.86
CA TYR A 10 -11.82 0.19 -9.30
C TYR A 10 -11.24 -0.88 -10.22
N ASN A 11 -10.63 -0.46 -11.32
CA ASN A 11 -9.87 -1.33 -12.22
C ASN A 11 -8.46 -1.66 -11.65
N HIS A 12 -8.31 -1.66 -10.32
CA HIS A 12 -7.00 -1.86 -9.67
C HIS A 12 -6.60 -3.33 -9.53
N PHE A 13 -7.44 -4.25 -9.98
CA PHE A 13 -7.17 -5.69 -9.95
C PHE A 13 -7.00 -6.18 -11.38
N PRO A 14 -5.78 -6.21 -11.90
CA PRO A 14 -5.53 -6.77 -13.21
C PRO A 14 -5.86 -8.27 -13.20
N GLY A 15 -6.67 -8.67 -14.13
CA GLY A 15 -6.97 -10.07 -14.42
C GLY A 15 -8.26 -10.66 -13.85
N HIS A 16 -9.04 -9.92 -13.04
CA HIS A 16 -10.19 -10.50 -12.33
C HIS A 16 -11.53 -9.81 -12.58
N SER A 17 -11.85 -9.57 -13.82
CA SER A 17 -13.22 -9.38 -14.23
C SER A 17 -13.73 -10.74 -14.73
N THR A 18 -14.33 -11.53 -13.89
CA THR A 18 -14.95 -12.75 -14.37
C THR A 18 -16.45 -12.61 -14.37
N ASN A 19 -17.01 -12.38 -15.55
CA ASN A 19 -18.40 -12.66 -15.87
C ASN A 19 -18.65 -14.17 -16.10
N ASP A 20 -17.69 -15.04 -15.81
CA ASP A 20 -17.82 -16.48 -15.96
C ASP A 20 -18.37 -17.07 -14.67
N GLN A 21 -19.64 -17.51 -14.75
CA GLN A 21 -20.42 -18.12 -13.68
C GLN A 21 -20.01 -19.56 -13.32
N GLU A 22 -18.80 -20.01 -13.61
CA GLU A 22 -18.36 -21.34 -13.22
C GLU A 22 -17.86 -21.32 -11.77
N GLU A 23 -18.62 -22.00 -10.90
CA GLU A 23 -18.36 -22.33 -9.49
C GLU A 23 -17.33 -21.43 -8.76
N ALA A 24 -17.77 -20.22 -8.45
CA ALA A 24 -17.01 -19.36 -7.53
C ALA A 24 -17.03 -19.95 -6.14
N THR A 25 -15.87 -20.12 -5.56
CA THR A 25 -15.74 -20.55 -4.16
C THR A 25 -15.91 -19.39 -3.19
N MET A 26 -15.76 -18.15 -3.66
CA MET A 26 -15.90 -16.94 -2.83
C MET A 26 -16.29 -15.73 -3.67
N GLU A 27 -17.20 -14.90 -3.13
CA GLU A 27 -17.51 -13.56 -3.63
C GLU A 27 -16.98 -12.48 -2.71
N LEU A 28 -16.19 -11.56 -3.24
CA LEU A 28 -15.64 -10.41 -2.53
C LEU A 28 -16.27 -9.12 -3.04
N TRP A 29 -16.78 -8.32 -2.10
CA TRP A 29 -17.38 -7.02 -2.36
C TRP A 29 -16.46 -5.93 -1.82
N ASN A 30 -15.83 -5.20 -2.74
CA ASN A 30 -14.77 -4.25 -2.40
C ASN A 30 -15.29 -2.83 -2.17
N ASP A 31 -14.92 -2.24 -1.03
CA ASP A 31 -15.15 -0.84 -0.66
C ASP A 31 -16.57 -0.34 -1.02
N GLY A 32 -16.70 0.57 -1.99
CA GLY A 32 -18.01 1.14 -2.37
C GLY A 32 -19.04 0.11 -2.87
N LYS A 33 -18.62 -1.06 -3.37
CA LYS A 33 -19.54 -2.14 -3.77
C LYS A 33 -20.22 -2.82 -2.59
N ILE A 34 -19.71 -2.66 -1.39
CA ILE A 34 -20.36 -3.14 -0.16
C ILE A 34 -21.75 -2.51 0.02
N TRP A 35 -21.94 -1.27 -0.39
CA TRP A 35 -23.26 -0.62 -0.37
C TRP A 35 -24.27 -1.32 -1.27
N GLU A 36 -23.86 -1.71 -2.47
CA GLU A 36 -24.72 -2.48 -3.38
C GLU A 36 -25.09 -3.84 -2.78
N TYR A 37 -24.12 -4.55 -2.17
CA TYR A 37 -24.37 -5.81 -1.46
C TYR A 37 -25.46 -5.66 -0.40
N ILE A 38 -25.36 -4.64 0.45
CA ILE A 38 -26.33 -4.40 1.51
C ILE A 38 -27.70 -4.01 0.96
N GLN A 39 -27.75 -3.12 -0.04
CA GLN A 39 -29.00 -2.66 -0.66
C GLN A 39 -29.79 -3.77 -1.36
N HIS A 40 -29.12 -4.70 -2.02
CA HIS A 40 -29.76 -5.83 -2.70
C HIS A 40 -30.17 -6.96 -1.74
N GLY A 41 -29.84 -6.85 -0.47
CA GLY A 41 -30.22 -7.83 0.53
C GLY A 41 -29.46 -9.15 0.44
N TYR A 42 -28.27 -9.16 -0.17
CA TYR A 42 -27.43 -10.36 -0.21
C TYR A 42 -27.01 -10.81 1.19
N SER A 43 -26.88 -12.13 1.36
CA SER A 43 -26.57 -12.76 2.64
C SER A 43 -25.44 -13.80 2.55
N LYS A 44 -24.82 -13.92 1.38
CA LYS A 44 -23.64 -14.75 1.16
C LYS A 44 -22.61 -13.92 0.40
N GLY A 45 -21.38 -13.91 0.90
CA GLY A 45 -20.29 -13.15 0.34
C GLY A 45 -19.49 -12.43 1.42
N SER A 46 -18.33 -11.97 1.05
CA SER A 46 -17.37 -11.37 1.97
C SER A 46 -17.08 -9.91 1.61
N ALA A 47 -16.88 -9.08 2.63
CA ALA A 47 -16.44 -7.70 2.45
C ALA A 47 -14.92 -7.65 2.27
N LEU A 48 -14.45 -6.75 1.40
CA LEU A 48 -13.05 -6.46 1.17
C LEU A 48 -12.79 -4.96 1.31
N LEU A 49 -12.18 -4.54 2.40
CA LEU A 49 -11.88 -3.14 2.71
C LEU A 49 -10.40 -2.86 2.44
N ILE A 50 -10.11 -2.23 1.31
CA ILE A 50 -8.75 -1.92 0.85
C ILE A 50 -8.41 -0.46 1.08
N GLU A 51 -9.33 0.46 0.72
CA GLU A 51 -9.12 1.88 0.96
C GLU A 51 -9.21 2.19 2.46
N PRO A 52 -8.39 3.10 2.97
CA PRO A 52 -8.35 3.35 4.41
C PRO A 52 -9.59 4.09 4.90
N ARG A 53 -9.86 3.95 6.18
CA ARG A 53 -11.00 4.58 6.88
C ARG A 53 -11.14 6.09 6.58
N CYS A 54 -10.04 6.82 6.48
CA CYS A 54 -10.09 8.25 6.18
C CYS A 54 -10.66 8.59 4.78
N LEU A 55 -10.70 7.63 3.87
CA LEU A 55 -11.31 7.77 2.54
C LEU A 55 -12.69 7.13 2.42
N GLN A 56 -12.99 6.13 3.26
CA GLN A 56 -14.20 5.29 3.17
C GLN A 56 -14.94 5.17 4.51
N ASN A 57 -14.91 6.19 5.38
CA ASN A 57 -15.43 6.10 6.75
C ASN A 57 -16.86 5.52 6.83
N MET A 58 -17.76 6.00 5.96
CA MET A 58 -19.15 5.52 5.94
C MET A 58 -19.27 4.03 5.58
N THR A 59 -18.38 3.52 4.74
CA THR A 59 -18.35 2.07 4.40
C THR A 59 -17.88 1.26 5.60
N TYR A 60 -16.89 1.75 6.34
CA TYR A 60 -16.46 1.11 7.58
C TYR A 60 -17.55 1.08 8.65
N GLU A 61 -18.26 2.20 8.87
CA GLU A 61 -19.41 2.28 9.78
C GLU A 61 -20.55 1.32 9.37
N LEU A 62 -20.81 1.21 8.06
CA LEU A 62 -21.78 0.25 7.53
C LEU A 62 -21.38 -1.18 7.81
N VAL A 63 -20.12 -1.54 7.57
CA VAL A 63 -19.61 -2.89 7.84
C VAL A 63 -19.64 -3.20 9.33
N GLU A 64 -19.26 -2.27 10.20
CA GLU A 64 -19.38 -2.43 11.65
C GLU A 64 -20.82 -2.73 12.11
N LYS A 65 -21.78 -2.06 11.51
CA LYS A 65 -23.21 -2.24 11.84
C LYS A 65 -23.78 -3.54 11.30
N GLU A 66 -23.39 -3.93 10.09
CA GLU A 66 -23.99 -5.02 9.32
C GLU A 66 -23.06 -6.25 9.22
N TYR A 67 -22.02 -6.36 10.07
CA TYR A 67 -20.96 -7.37 9.95
C TYR A 67 -21.46 -8.82 9.90
N GLN A 68 -22.59 -9.12 10.54
CA GLN A 68 -23.20 -10.47 10.57
C GLN A 68 -23.76 -10.92 9.20
N ARG A 69 -23.88 -10.01 8.25
CA ARG A 69 -24.34 -10.31 6.88
C ARG A 69 -23.23 -10.80 5.97
N PHE A 70 -21.98 -10.69 6.40
CA PHE A 70 -20.82 -11.15 5.65
C PHE A 70 -20.31 -12.46 6.21
N ASP A 71 -19.92 -13.37 5.33
CA ASP A 71 -19.23 -14.61 5.73
C ASP A 71 -17.88 -14.23 6.36
N ASN A 72 -17.12 -13.36 5.68
CA ASN A 72 -15.85 -12.84 6.16
C ASN A 72 -15.70 -11.33 5.85
N ILE A 73 -14.88 -10.65 6.63
CA ILE A 73 -14.52 -9.24 6.44
C ILE A 73 -13.00 -9.16 6.33
N PHE A 74 -12.50 -8.95 5.13
CA PHE A 74 -11.08 -8.82 4.86
C PHE A 74 -10.66 -7.35 4.92
N THR A 75 -9.76 -7.02 5.85
CA THR A 75 -9.38 -5.64 6.13
C THR A 75 -7.97 -5.53 6.70
N HIS A 76 -7.38 -4.35 6.61
CA HIS A 76 -6.16 -3.96 7.32
C HIS A 76 -6.47 -3.19 8.62
N ASP A 77 -7.72 -2.76 8.82
CA ASP A 77 -8.12 -1.86 9.90
C ASP A 77 -8.03 -2.54 11.27
N THR A 78 -7.18 -2.02 12.14
CA THR A 78 -6.92 -2.60 13.45
C THR A 78 -8.17 -2.65 14.33
N GLN A 79 -9.08 -1.68 14.18
CA GLN A 79 -10.32 -1.64 14.96
C GLN A 79 -11.21 -2.83 14.58
N LEU A 80 -11.48 -3.04 13.28
CA LEU A 80 -12.30 -4.16 12.83
C LEU A 80 -11.68 -5.51 13.20
N LEU A 81 -10.36 -5.65 13.00
CA LEU A 81 -9.62 -6.87 13.34
C LEU A 81 -9.67 -7.25 14.83
N THR A 82 -9.89 -6.28 15.69
CA THR A 82 -9.96 -6.52 17.14
C THR A 82 -11.39 -6.63 17.68
N THR A 83 -12.39 -6.13 16.97
CA THR A 83 -13.76 -6.04 17.44
C THR A 83 -14.74 -7.01 16.77
N LEU A 84 -14.48 -7.39 15.52
CA LEU A 84 -15.39 -8.25 14.76
C LEU A 84 -14.87 -9.69 14.68
N PRO A 85 -15.72 -10.70 15.01
CA PRO A 85 -15.29 -12.09 15.09
C PRO A 85 -14.99 -12.72 13.73
N ASN A 86 -15.52 -12.16 12.64
CA ASN A 86 -15.32 -12.61 11.27
C ASN A 86 -14.40 -11.69 10.45
N ALA A 87 -13.61 -10.84 11.13
CA ALA A 87 -12.63 -9.99 10.48
C ALA A 87 -11.28 -10.71 10.35
N HIS A 88 -10.72 -10.67 9.14
CA HIS A 88 -9.45 -11.27 8.78
C HIS A 88 -8.50 -10.23 8.21
N GLN A 89 -7.24 -10.32 8.60
CA GLN A 89 -6.24 -9.39 8.12
C GLN A 89 -5.93 -9.63 6.64
N ILE A 90 -5.98 -8.55 5.85
CA ILE A 90 -5.52 -8.57 4.48
C ILE A 90 -4.27 -7.69 4.36
N LEU A 91 -3.37 -8.08 3.47
CA LEU A 91 -2.22 -7.29 3.11
C LEU A 91 -2.44 -6.71 1.72
N TYR A 92 -1.91 -5.51 1.50
CA TYR A 92 -1.98 -4.89 0.20
C TYR A 92 -1.13 -5.69 -0.80
N TRP A 93 -1.57 -5.76 -2.02
CA TRP A 93 -0.84 -6.38 -3.13
C TRP A 93 -0.78 -5.38 -4.29
N ASN A 94 0.16 -5.58 -5.16
CA ASN A 94 0.25 -4.75 -6.36
C ASN A 94 0.89 -5.52 -7.51
N GLU A 95 0.49 -5.19 -8.73
CA GLU A 95 1.34 -5.43 -9.88
C GLU A 95 2.50 -4.44 -9.81
N TYR A 96 3.66 -4.93 -9.45
CA TYR A 96 4.84 -4.10 -9.49
C TYR A 96 5.69 -4.43 -10.71
N GLU A 97 6.28 -3.38 -11.25
CA GLU A 97 7.28 -3.49 -12.28
C GLU A 97 8.66 -3.56 -11.63
N ILE A 98 9.42 -4.59 -11.97
CA ILE A 98 10.81 -4.72 -11.53
C ILE A 98 11.69 -4.07 -12.59
N HIS A 99 12.41 -3.04 -12.18
CA HIS A 99 13.41 -2.40 -13.00
C HIS A 99 14.79 -2.56 -12.38
N ASN A 100 15.74 -3.03 -13.18
CA ASN A 100 17.10 -3.30 -12.71
C ASN A 100 18.06 -2.25 -13.25
N GLU A 101 17.77 -0.98 -12.98
CA GLU A 101 18.60 0.15 -13.42
C GLU A 101 19.65 0.52 -12.38
N PRO A 102 20.80 1.07 -12.82
CA PRO A 102 21.78 1.62 -11.89
C PRO A 102 21.21 2.77 -11.07
N LYS A 103 21.54 2.82 -9.78
CA LYS A 103 21.17 3.92 -8.89
C LYS A 103 22.05 5.15 -9.15
N THR A 104 21.53 6.08 -9.92
CA THR A 104 22.26 7.29 -10.36
C THR A 104 21.80 8.57 -9.66
N LYS A 105 20.65 8.49 -8.96
CA LYS A 105 20.02 9.61 -8.25
C LYS A 105 19.85 9.28 -6.77
N ASP A 106 19.69 10.31 -5.95
CA ASP A 106 19.67 10.13 -4.50
C ASP A 106 18.28 9.90 -3.94
N ILE A 107 17.42 10.92 -3.90
CA ILE A 107 16.15 10.84 -3.20
C ILE A 107 15.02 11.28 -4.12
N SER A 108 13.94 10.49 -4.18
CA SER A 108 12.69 10.85 -4.85
C SER A 108 11.52 10.90 -3.88
N MET A 109 10.47 11.62 -4.28
CA MET A 109 9.17 11.59 -3.63
C MET A 109 8.07 11.70 -4.69
N ILE A 110 7.08 10.79 -4.65
CA ILE A 110 5.87 10.97 -5.45
C ILE A 110 4.87 11.82 -4.67
N CYS A 111 4.50 12.95 -5.25
CA CYS A 111 3.49 13.85 -4.72
C CYS A 111 2.47 14.23 -5.78
N GLY A 112 1.19 14.16 -5.44
CA GLY A 112 0.09 14.56 -6.29
C GLY A 112 -0.70 15.73 -5.69
N ASN A 113 -1.67 16.26 -6.46
CA ASN A 113 -2.54 17.36 -6.03
C ASN A 113 -3.79 16.90 -5.25
N LYS A 114 -3.89 15.60 -4.89
CA LYS A 114 -5.01 15.10 -4.09
C LYS A 114 -5.02 15.75 -2.71
N SER A 115 -6.23 16.08 -2.20
CA SER A 115 -6.47 16.69 -0.89
C SER A 115 -7.59 16.02 -0.10
N MET A 116 -7.88 14.74 -0.41
CA MET A 116 -9.03 13.99 0.14
C MET A 116 -8.83 13.61 1.62
N CYS A 117 -7.61 13.59 2.11
CA CYS A 117 -7.30 13.33 3.52
C CYS A 117 -6.17 14.25 4.00
N ASN A 118 -6.03 14.36 5.32
CA ASN A 118 -5.03 15.26 5.93
C ASN A 118 -3.59 14.94 5.48
N ILE A 119 -3.24 13.66 5.34
CA ILE A 119 -1.90 13.27 4.90
C ILE A 119 -1.59 13.72 3.46
N HIS A 120 -2.61 13.82 2.59
CA HIS A 120 -2.41 14.37 1.25
C HIS A 120 -1.88 15.81 1.31
N ASN A 121 -2.48 16.65 2.18
CA ASN A 121 -2.06 18.04 2.35
C ASN A 121 -0.66 18.12 2.99
N LEU A 122 -0.39 17.27 3.98
CA LEU A 122 0.92 17.21 4.64
C LEU A 122 2.03 16.80 3.67
N ARG A 123 1.79 15.86 2.75
CA ARG A 123 2.75 15.51 1.69
C ARG A 123 3.08 16.70 0.79
N GLN A 124 2.08 17.50 0.43
CA GLN A 124 2.31 18.72 -0.38
C GLN A 124 3.15 19.75 0.37
N ILE A 125 2.89 19.94 1.67
CA ILE A 125 3.70 20.85 2.53
C ILE A 125 5.15 20.35 2.63
N ILE A 126 5.34 19.05 2.75
CA ILE A 126 6.68 18.46 2.77
C ILE A 126 7.37 18.68 1.41
N ALA A 127 6.71 18.33 0.31
CA ALA A 127 7.25 18.53 -1.03
C ALA A 127 7.70 19.98 -1.26
N GLU A 128 6.88 20.96 -0.84
CA GLU A 128 7.21 22.40 -0.93
C GLU A 128 8.49 22.77 -0.18
N ARG A 129 8.80 22.08 0.91
CA ARG A 129 9.96 22.42 1.75
C ARG A 129 11.24 21.70 1.37
N ILE A 130 11.16 20.61 0.59
CA ILE A 130 12.32 19.76 0.27
C ILE A 130 12.63 19.68 -1.21
N HIS A 131 11.87 20.36 -2.09
CA HIS A 131 12.01 20.23 -3.54
C HIS A 131 13.37 20.68 -4.09
N ASP A 132 14.15 21.47 -3.35
CA ASP A 132 15.53 21.81 -3.71
C ASP A 132 16.51 20.65 -3.47
N ASP A 133 16.14 19.71 -2.59
CA ASP A 133 16.99 18.61 -2.12
C ASP A 133 16.53 17.22 -2.58
N VAL A 134 15.28 17.11 -3.02
CA VAL A 134 14.61 15.86 -3.38
C VAL A 134 13.88 16.03 -4.70
N ASP A 135 14.02 15.09 -5.63
CA ASP A 135 13.27 15.08 -6.87
C ASP A 135 11.78 14.80 -6.57
N ILE A 136 10.93 15.82 -6.65
CA ILE A 136 9.49 15.66 -6.48
C ILE A 136 8.86 15.30 -7.82
N LEU A 137 8.26 14.11 -7.88
CA LEU A 137 7.63 13.56 -9.08
C LEU A 137 6.11 13.47 -8.91
N GLY A 138 5.38 13.45 -10.00
CA GLY A 138 3.92 13.41 -9.98
C GLY A 138 3.28 14.76 -10.28
N THR A 139 1.98 14.89 -9.99
CA THR A 139 1.18 16.07 -10.44
C THR A 139 1.26 17.28 -9.50
N TRP A 140 2.08 17.20 -8.46
CA TRP A 140 2.32 18.34 -7.56
C TRP A 140 2.86 19.54 -8.34
N ASN A 141 2.42 20.74 -7.97
CA ASN A 141 2.85 22.02 -8.52
C ASN A 141 2.88 22.08 -10.08
N GLY A 142 1.84 21.52 -10.72
CA GLY A 142 1.74 21.51 -12.19
C GLY A 142 2.62 20.44 -12.88
N GLY A 143 3.21 19.52 -12.13
CA GLY A 143 3.95 18.39 -12.66
C GLY A 143 3.08 17.41 -13.45
N ARG A 144 3.71 16.46 -14.11
CA ARG A 144 3.05 15.40 -14.88
C ARG A 144 2.98 14.08 -14.11
N PHE A 145 2.10 13.19 -14.51
CA PHE A 145 2.16 11.81 -14.06
C PHE A 145 3.53 11.21 -14.36
N CYS A 146 4.08 10.47 -13.40
CA CYS A 146 5.30 9.70 -13.53
C CYS A 146 4.99 8.21 -13.48
N THR A 147 5.79 7.41 -14.17
CA THR A 147 5.77 5.96 -14.04
C THR A 147 6.46 5.54 -12.74
N LYS A 148 6.22 4.31 -12.28
CA LYS A 148 6.94 3.74 -11.15
C LYS A 148 8.44 3.61 -11.44
N GLN A 149 8.79 3.27 -12.68
CA GLN A 149 10.18 3.25 -13.15
C GLN A 149 10.85 4.60 -12.96
N GLU A 150 10.25 5.67 -13.47
CA GLU A 150 10.80 7.03 -13.33
C GLU A 150 10.99 7.43 -11.85
N ALA A 151 10.07 6.98 -10.98
CA ALA A 151 10.04 7.41 -9.58
C ALA A 151 10.95 6.62 -8.64
N TYR A 152 11.26 5.36 -8.97
CA TYR A 152 11.99 4.48 -8.07
C TYR A 152 13.29 3.94 -8.69
N ALA A 153 13.26 3.50 -9.97
CA ALA A 153 14.36 2.72 -10.51
C ALA A 153 15.73 3.42 -10.41
N PRO A 154 15.92 4.70 -10.78
CA PRO A 154 17.20 5.36 -10.71
C PRO A 154 17.58 5.87 -9.31
N TYR A 155 16.66 5.82 -8.32
CA TYR A 155 16.88 6.44 -7.01
C TYR A 155 17.37 5.45 -5.95
N ARG A 156 18.33 5.90 -5.13
CA ARG A 156 18.81 5.19 -3.95
C ARG A 156 17.76 5.13 -2.85
N PHE A 157 17.06 6.25 -2.64
CA PHE A 157 16.03 6.41 -1.60
C PHE A 157 14.74 6.96 -2.21
N ALA A 158 13.61 6.63 -1.57
CA ALA A 158 12.32 7.25 -1.88
C ALA A 158 11.58 7.61 -0.59
N ILE A 159 11.04 8.81 -0.51
CA ILE A 159 10.14 9.20 0.57
C ILE A 159 8.78 8.58 0.29
N VAL A 160 8.38 7.66 1.15
CA VAL A 160 7.14 6.88 1.06
C VAL A 160 6.25 7.21 2.26
N ILE A 161 5.24 8.01 2.02
CA ILE A 161 4.26 8.43 3.03
C ILE A 161 2.91 7.83 2.65
N GLU A 162 2.35 6.97 3.49
CA GLU A 162 1.03 6.40 3.29
C GLU A 162 -0.09 7.43 3.52
N ASN A 163 -1.28 7.18 2.98
CA ASN A 163 -2.43 8.07 3.15
C ASN A 163 -3.06 7.97 4.53
N TYR A 164 -2.79 6.90 5.23
CA TYR A 164 -3.35 6.57 6.54
C TYR A 164 -2.29 5.86 7.39
N ILE A 165 -2.35 6.04 8.71
CA ILE A 165 -1.41 5.44 9.64
C ILE A 165 -2.18 4.48 10.54
N ASP A 166 -1.92 3.19 10.35
CA ASP A 166 -2.47 2.11 11.16
C ASP A 166 -1.36 1.08 11.45
N ASP A 167 -1.66 0.04 12.19
CA ASP A 167 -0.70 -1.01 12.50
C ASP A 167 -0.25 -1.79 11.27
N TYR A 168 -1.18 -2.03 10.33
CA TYR A 168 -0.98 -2.96 9.21
C TYR A 168 -1.13 -2.31 7.82
N TRP A 169 -1.48 -1.03 7.75
CA TRP A 169 -1.70 -0.35 6.48
C TRP A 169 -0.39 0.02 5.80
N PHE A 170 -0.04 -0.69 4.76
CA PHE A 170 0.96 -0.31 3.76
C PHE A 170 0.43 -0.64 2.36
N THR A 171 0.93 0.05 1.33
CA THR A 171 0.37 -0.02 -0.01
C THR A 171 1.44 -0.27 -1.08
N GLU A 172 1.00 -0.19 -2.33
CA GLU A 172 1.86 -0.24 -3.52
C GLU A 172 3.05 0.72 -3.44
N LYS A 173 2.94 1.82 -2.70
CA LYS A 173 4.04 2.81 -2.57
C LYS A 173 5.29 2.17 -1.96
N LEU A 174 5.11 1.46 -0.87
CA LEU A 174 6.20 0.74 -0.22
C LEU A 174 6.67 -0.45 -1.06
N LEU A 175 5.73 -1.23 -1.62
CA LEU A 175 6.04 -2.39 -2.44
C LEU A 175 6.85 -1.99 -3.69
N ASN A 176 6.51 -0.86 -4.34
CA ASN A 176 7.25 -0.35 -5.49
C ASN A 176 8.66 0.12 -5.15
N ALA A 177 8.87 0.70 -3.97
CA ALA A 177 10.22 1.04 -3.53
C ALA A 177 11.08 -0.24 -3.42
N PHE A 178 10.60 -1.27 -2.74
CA PHE A 178 11.31 -2.54 -2.59
C PHE A 178 11.53 -3.27 -3.91
N SER A 179 10.51 -3.34 -4.79
CA SER A 179 10.62 -4.02 -6.09
C SER A 179 11.66 -3.38 -7.01
N ASN A 180 11.99 -2.14 -6.76
CA ASN A 180 13.04 -1.40 -7.49
C ASN A 180 14.35 -1.26 -6.71
N ARG A 181 14.54 -1.99 -5.60
CA ARG A 181 15.74 -1.86 -4.74
C ARG A 181 16.01 -0.44 -4.29
N THR A 182 14.95 0.32 -4.04
CA THR A 182 15.00 1.69 -3.52
C THR A 182 14.70 1.64 -2.03
N ILE A 183 15.57 2.20 -1.21
CA ILE A 183 15.38 2.21 0.26
C ILE A 183 14.31 3.23 0.60
N PRO A 184 13.19 2.82 1.24
CA PRO A 184 12.15 3.75 1.61
C PRO A 184 12.50 4.54 2.87
N ILE A 185 12.32 5.86 2.82
CA ILE A 185 12.16 6.75 3.97
C ILE A 185 10.66 6.74 4.28
N TYR A 186 10.26 5.96 5.28
CA TYR A 186 8.89 5.45 5.40
C TYR A 186 8.11 6.01 6.57
N PHE A 187 6.89 6.50 6.27
CA PHE A 187 5.88 6.85 7.26
C PHE A 187 4.57 6.15 6.91
N GLY A 188 4.16 5.16 7.71
CA GLY A 188 3.00 4.32 7.43
C GLY A 188 2.75 3.27 8.51
N ALA A 189 2.63 2.00 8.14
CA ALA A 189 2.30 0.89 9.02
C ALA A 189 3.27 0.78 10.21
N ARG A 190 2.72 0.84 11.44
CA ARG A 190 3.52 0.77 12.67
C ARG A 190 4.16 -0.60 12.89
N LYS A 191 3.50 -1.67 12.41
CA LYS A 191 3.98 -3.06 12.54
C LYS A 191 4.63 -3.60 11.27
N ILE A 192 5.23 -2.72 10.47
CA ILE A 192 5.85 -3.09 9.19
C ILE A 192 6.98 -4.13 9.36
N HIS A 193 7.64 -4.16 10.52
CA HIS A 193 8.67 -5.13 10.89
C HIS A 193 8.18 -6.59 10.88
N LYS A 194 6.87 -6.83 10.92
CA LYS A 194 6.30 -8.18 10.79
C LYS A 194 6.40 -8.74 9.36
N TYR A 195 6.55 -7.88 8.37
CA TYR A 195 6.52 -8.24 6.96
C TYR A 195 7.85 -8.05 6.27
N PHE A 196 8.57 -7.01 6.64
CA PHE A 196 9.81 -6.59 5.99
C PHE A 196 10.96 -6.47 6.99
N ASN A 197 12.17 -6.54 6.46
CA ASN A 197 13.39 -6.31 7.22
C ASN A 197 13.51 -4.82 7.54
N ILE A 198 13.42 -4.48 8.80
CA ILE A 198 13.42 -3.10 9.27
C ILE A 198 14.75 -2.38 9.03
N ASP A 199 15.86 -3.10 8.97
CA ASP A 199 17.18 -2.53 8.69
C ASP A 199 17.32 -2.05 7.23
N GLY A 200 16.39 -2.47 6.35
CA GLY A 200 16.26 -1.99 4.97
C GLY A 200 15.23 -0.86 4.81
N ILE A 201 14.79 -0.23 5.90
CA ILE A 201 13.81 0.85 5.94
C ILE A 201 14.33 1.96 6.83
N ILE A 202 14.27 3.22 6.37
CA ILE A 202 14.45 4.38 7.24
C ILE A 202 13.07 4.77 7.75
N GLN A 203 12.65 4.17 8.87
CA GLN A 203 11.32 4.41 9.43
C GLN A 203 11.26 5.74 10.18
N LEU A 204 10.31 6.60 9.81
CA LEU A 204 10.05 7.85 10.49
C LEU A 204 9.11 7.61 11.69
N ASN A 205 9.48 8.09 12.87
CA ASN A 205 8.61 8.07 14.05
C ASN A 205 7.57 9.20 13.98
N ASN A 206 7.99 10.34 13.45
CA ASN A 206 7.16 11.48 13.17
C ASN A 206 7.34 11.89 11.71
N LEU A 207 6.26 12.36 11.07
CA LEU A 207 6.30 12.77 9.67
C LEU A 207 7.34 13.88 9.40
N TRP A 208 7.54 14.77 10.38
CA TRP A 208 8.48 15.90 10.26
C TRP A 208 9.95 15.50 10.38
N ASP A 209 10.26 14.30 10.87
CA ASP A 209 11.62 13.75 10.91
C ASP A 209 12.21 13.61 9.51
N VAL A 210 11.38 13.63 8.46
CA VAL A 210 11.80 13.57 7.06
C VAL A 210 12.85 14.63 6.71
N PHE A 211 12.76 15.82 7.28
CA PHE A 211 13.72 16.91 7.01
C PHE A 211 15.11 16.60 7.54
N GLU A 212 15.18 16.09 8.77
CA GLU A 212 16.43 15.66 9.38
C GLU A 212 17.04 14.49 8.61
N VAL A 213 16.24 13.47 8.29
CA VAL A 213 16.69 12.30 7.55
C VAL A 213 17.24 12.67 6.16
N VAL A 214 16.57 13.55 5.42
CA VAL A 214 17.05 14.02 4.10
C VAL A 214 18.40 14.72 4.24
N ASN A 215 18.55 15.62 5.21
CA ASN A 215 19.81 16.31 5.48
C ASN A 215 20.91 15.34 5.87
N ASP A 216 20.64 14.38 6.73
CA ASP A 216 21.61 13.38 7.18
C ASP A 216 22.10 12.49 6.04
N ILE A 217 21.22 12.04 5.16
CA ILE A 217 21.59 11.26 3.97
C ILE A 217 22.52 12.06 3.07
N LYS A 218 22.17 13.31 2.81
CA LYS A 218 22.98 14.21 1.95
C LYS A 218 24.34 14.50 2.56
N TYR A 219 24.39 14.76 3.87
CA TYR A 219 25.65 15.06 4.58
C TYR A 219 26.59 13.85 4.62
N GLN A 220 26.08 12.63 4.81
CA GLN A 220 26.87 11.40 4.94
C GLN A 220 27.31 10.78 3.60
N ASN A 221 27.00 11.34 2.47
CA ASN A 221 27.11 10.74 1.13
C ASN A 221 26.03 9.66 0.89
N PRO A 222 25.02 9.98 0.07
CA PRO A 222 23.87 9.10 -0.21
C PRO A 222 24.25 7.70 -0.70
N GLU A 223 25.29 7.61 -1.55
CA GLU A 223 25.77 6.34 -2.08
C GLU A 223 26.35 5.44 -0.97
N ALA A 224 27.11 6.00 -0.06
CA ALA A 224 27.70 5.26 1.06
C ALA A 224 26.61 4.76 2.04
N VAL A 225 25.58 5.57 2.31
CA VAL A 225 24.43 5.18 3.14
C VAL A 225 23.65 4.05 2.46
N TYR A 226 23.40 4.17 1.15
CA TYR A 226 22.71 3.13 0.37
C TYR A 226 23.43 1.79 0.45
N TYR A 227 24.74 1.76 0.23
CA TYR A 227 25.50 0.50 0.27
C TYR A 227 25.57 -0.14 1.66
N LYS A 228 25.54 0.63 2.73
CA LYS A 228 25.43 0.07 4.10
C LYS A 228 24.12 -0.69 4.33
N MET A 229 23.04 -0.27 3.68
CA MET A 229 21.71 -0.88 3.80
C MET A 229 21.41 -1.89 2.70
N HIS A 230 22.36 -2.17 1.79
CA HIS A 230 22.13 -3.00 0.61
C HIS A 230 21.65 -4.43 0.95
N GLY A 231 22.24 -5.09 1.93
CA GLY A 231 21.84 -6.45 2.32
C GLY A 231 20.39 -6.54 2.82
N PRO A 232 19.98 -5.74 3.80
CA PRO A 232 18.59 -5.66 4.25
C PRO A 232 17.61 -5.20 3.16
N MET A 233 18.01 -4.30 2.26
CA MET A 233 17.20 -3.88 1.13
C MET A 233 16.99 -5.04 0.14
N GLU A 234 18.02 -5.81 -0.18
CA GLU A 234 17.88 -6.99 -1.04
C GLU A 234 16.99 -8.07 -0.40
N ASP A 235 17.05 -8.27 0.92
CA ASP A 235 16.08 -9.12 1.64
C ASP A 235 14.65 -8.62 1.43
N ASN A 236 14.41 -7.32 1.52
CA ASN A 236 13.09 -6.74 1.26
C ASN A 236 12.66 -6.89 -0.21
N PHE A 237 13.58 -6.77 -1.15
CA PHE A 237 13.31 -7.07 -2.56
C PHE A 237 12.87 -8.53 -2.76
N GLN A 238 13.46 -9.48 -2.07
CA GLN A 238 13.02 -10.89 -2.14
C GLN A 238 11.66 -11.10 -1.48
N ARG A 239 11.41 -10.43 -0.35
CA ARG A 239 10.13 -10.52 0.37
C ARG A 239 8.96 -9.94 -0.43
N VAL A 240 9.16 -8.82 -1.13
CA VAL A 240 8.09 -8.15 -1.87
C VAL A 240 7.53 -9.02 -2.99
N GLN A 241 8.29 -9.95 -3.54
CA GLN A 241 7.85 -10.86 -4.60
C GLN A 241 6.67 -11.76 -4.21
N LYS A 242 6.39 -11.92 -2.91
CA LYS A 242 5.23 -12.66 -2.41
C LYS A 242 3.90 -11.93 -2.61
N TYR A 243 3.94 -10.62 -2.90
CA TYR A 243 2.76 -9.76 -3.01
C TYR A 243 2.36 -9.45 -4.46
N ILE A 244 2.87 -10.17 -5.45
CA ILE A 244 2.63 -9.90 -6.87
C ILE A 244 1.22 -10.27 -7.30
N ASN A 245 0.73 -11.44 -6.88
CA ASN A 245 -0.54 -11.98 -7.32
C ASN A 245 -1.48 -12.10 -6.12
N PHE A 246 -2.56 -11.30 -6.16
CA PHE A 246 -3.56 -11.30 -5.11
C PHE A 246 -4.24 -12.65 -4.94
N GLU A 247 -4.70 -13.28 -6.03
CA GLU A 247 -5.41 -14.57 -5.95
C GLU A 247 -4.52 -15.64 -5.34
N ASP A 248 -3.30 -15.77 -5.83
CA ASP A 248 -2.35 -16.75 -5.31
C ASP A 248 -2.06 -16.53 -3.82
N TRP A 249 -1.85 -15.27 -3.43
CA TRP A 249 -1.63 -14.91 -2.05
C TRP A 249 -2.87 -15.18 -1.20
N PHE A 250 -4.04 -14.75 -1.66
CA PHE A 250 -5.31 -14.89 -0.96
C PHE A 250 -5.68 -16.35 -0.75
N PHE A 251 -5.62 -17.18 -1.78
CA PHE A 251 -5.90 -18.61 -1.67
C PHE A 251 -4.87 -19.38 -0.83
N LYS A 252 -3.60 -19.01 -0.88
CA LYS A 252 -2.58 -19.61 -0.01
C LYS A 252 -2.81 -19.28 1.46
N THR A 253 -3.35 -18.11 1.73
CA THR A 253 -3.55 -17.61 3.10
C THR A 253 -4.88 -18.09 3.69
N TYR A 254 -5.94 -18.07 2.89
CA TYR A 254 -7.31 -18.32 3.37
C TYR A 254 -8.03 -19.49 2.69
N GLY A 255 -7.52 -20.05 1.60
CA GLY A 255 -8.20 -21.07 0.80
C GLY A 255 -8.34 -22.45 1.44
N GLY A 256 -7.76 -22.67 2.64
CA GLY A 256 -7.93 -23.89 3.42
C GLY A 256 -8.87 -23.77 4.62
N ASP A 257 -9.25 -22.52 4.99
CA ASP A 257 -10.00 -22.21 6.22
C ASP A 257 -11.37 -21.55 5.93
N ILE A 258 -11.77 -21.50 4.64
CA ILE A 258 -13.01 -20.85 4.20
C ILE A 258 -13.88 -21.79 3.40
#